data_cafafb44c92a9261f29f3150cf1af796
#
_entry.id   cafafb44c92a9261f29f3150cf1af796
#
_cell.length_a   1.000
_cell.length_b   1.000
_cell.length_c   1.000
_cell.angle_alpha   90.00
_cell.angle_beta   90.00
_cell.angle_gamma   90.00
#
_symmetry.space_group_name_H-M   'P 1'
#
loop_
_entity.id
_entity.type
_entity.pdbx_description
1 polymer ?
#
loop_
_entity_poly.entity_id
_entity_poly.type
_entity_poly.pdbx_seq_one_letter_code
_entity_poly.pdbx_strand_id
1 'polypeptide(L)'
;LVYFQPKSGLNPEHQELFKKNRLITVRQLKYSKHNENSIDMGIFINGIPIMMMELKNTLTGQDHNDGIRQWKFDRDPKEPLFKFKRNLVYFSVGNEKVSMTTRLIGSKTRFLPFNKDIENPVNKRGHKTHYLWDDILQPNFVLDLIENYVHIRTETEKVYDPQREKVLDKKSDVLIFPRYHQLNVIRRL
;
A
#
# COMPACT_ATOMS: atom_id res chain seq x y z
N LEU A 1 -0.48 -1.91 -19.13
CA LEU A 1 -1.53 -0.91 -19.00
C LEU A 1 -2.55 -1.35 -17.96
N VAL A 2 -3.14 -0.40 -17.25
CA VAL A 2 -4.28 -0.60 -16.36
C VAL A 2 -5.44 0.19 -16.96
N TYR A 3 -6.61 -0.41 -17.02
CA TYR A 3 -7.81 0.21 -17.57
C TYR A 3 -8.76 0.54 -16.42
N PHE A 4 -9.14 1.81 -16.31
CA PHE A 4 -10.05 2.28 -15.27
C PHE A 4 -11.51 2.17 -15.68
N GLN A 5 -12.40 2.27 -14.71
CA GLN A 5 -13.83 2.14 -14.95
C GLN A 5 -14.33 3.29 -15.86
N PRO A 6 -15.03 2.99 -16.97
CA PRO A 6 -15.59 4.03 -17.82
C PRO A 6 -16.59 4.90 -17.05
N LYS A 7 -16.46 6.22 -17.16
CA LYS A 7 -17.36 7.18 -16.52
C LYS A 7 -18.75 7.23 -17.16
N SER A 8 -18.89 6.68 -18.37
CA SER A 8 -20.18 6.56 -19.04
C SER A 8 -20.30 5.21 -19.75
N GLY A 9 -21.53 4.72 -19.91
CA GLY A 9 -21.82 3.50 -20.66
C GLY A 9 -21.78 3.67 -22.20
N LEU A 10 -21.40 4.86 -22.69
CA LEU A 10 -21.50 5.22 -24.10
C LEU A 10 -20.36 4.67 -24.97
N ASN A 11 -19.27 4.18 -24.34
CA ASN A 11 -18.15 3.61 -25.06
C ASN A 11 -17.97 2.13 -24.71
N PRO A 12 -18.51 1.20 -25.54
CA PRO A 12 -18.39 -0.24 -25.33
C PRO A 12 -16.95 -0.75 -25.31
N GLU A 13 -16.05 -0.13 -26.09
CA GLU A 13 -14.63 -0.53 -26.14
C GLU A 13 -13.95 -0.30 -24.80
N HIS A 14 -14.20 0.82 -24.13
CA HIS A 14 -13.65 1.07 -22.79
C HIS A 14 -14.17 0.07 -21.75
N GLN A 15 -15.43 -0.36 -21.85
CA GLN A 15 -15.97 -1.39 -20.97
C GLN A 15 -15.28 -2.74 -21.19
N GLU A 16 -15.03 -3.12 -22.44
CA GLU A 16 -14.31 -4.35 -22.74
C GLU A 16 -12.83 -4.29 -22.28
N LEU A 17 -12.17 -3.15 -22.43
CA LEU A 17 -10.82 -2.96 -21.93
C LEU A 17 -10.78 -3.05 -20.39
N PHE A 18 -11.75 -2.44 -19.70
CA PHE A 18 -11.85 -2.55 -18.24
C PHE A 18 -11.98 -4.00 -17.76
N LYS A 19 -12.79 -4.81 -18.42
CA LYS A 19 -12.97 -6.25 -18.13
C LYS A 19 -11.68 -7.07 -18.35
N LYS A 20 -10.75 -6.58 -19.17
CA LYS A 20 -9.46 -7.24 -19.41
C LYS A 20 -8.44 -7.07 -18.29
N ASN A 21 -8.70 -6.23 -17.29
CA ASN A 21 -7.83 -6.16 -16.12
C ASN A 21 -7.77 -7.52 -15.40
N ARG A 22 -6.56 -7.93 -15.08
CA ARG A 22 -6.30 -9.14 -14.30
C ARG A 22 -5.73 -8.76 -12.95
N LEU A 23 -6.55 -8.85 -11.91
CA LEU A 23 -6.10 -8.75 -10.53
C LEU A 23 -5.66 -10.12 -10.06
N ILE A 24 -4.45 -10.20 -9.56
CA ILE A 24 -3.84 -11.44 -9.10
C ILE A 24 -3.33 -11.24 -7.68
N THR A 25 -3.69 -12.17 -6.80
CA THR A 25 -3.14 -12.27 -5.46
C THR A 25 -2.14 -13.41 -5.41
N VAL A 26 -0.92 -13.13 -4.96
CA VAL A 26 0.16 -14.12 -4.80
C VAL A 26 0.44 -14.27 -3.31
N ARG A 27 0.38 -15.49 -2.80
CA ARG A 27 0.74 -15.84 -1.44
C ARG A 27 2.19 -16.30 -1.38
N GLN A 28 2.88 -16.01 -0.27
CA GLN A 28 4.28 -16.38 -0.04
C GLN A 28 5.16 -16.00 -1.23
N LEU A 29 5.06 -14.73 -1.64
CA LEU A 29 5.75 -14.19 -2.80
C LEU A 29 7.27 -14.12 -2.53
N LYS A 30 8.03 -15.00 -3.15
CA LYS A 30 9.48 -14.89 -3.19
C LYS A 30 9.89 -13.71 -4.07
N TYR A 31 10.66 -12.78 -3.54
CA TYR A 31 10.97 -11.51 -4.19
C TYR A 31 12.46 -11.29 -4.45
N SER A 32 13.32 -12.02 -3.75
CA SER A 32 14.77 -11.89 -3.86
C SER A 32 15.38 -13.01 -4.70
N LYS A 33 16.43 -12.68 -5.42
CA LYS A 33 17.31 -13.67 -6.07
C LYS A 33 18.45 -14.14 -5.15
N HIS A 34 18.60 -13.52 -4.00
CA HIS A 34 19.73 -13.72 -3.09
C HIS A 34 19.37 -14.52 -1.85
N ASN A 35 18.08 -14.65 -1.55
CA ASN A 35 17.58 -15.38 -0.39
C ASN A 35 16.19 -15.97 -0.66
N GLU A 36 15.73 -16.84 0.24
CA GLU A 36 14.44 -17.52 0.15
C GLU A 36 13.31 -16.75 0.87
N ASN A 37 13.53 -15.49 1.24
CA ASN A 37 12.54 -14.68 1.93
C ASN A 37 11.32 -14.45 1.05
N SER A 38 10.15 -14.55 1.65
CA SER A 38 8.87 -14.30 1.01
C SER A 38 8.07 -13.23 1.74
N ILE A 39 7.19 -12.56 1.01
CA ILE A 39 6.13 -11.71 1.53
C ILE A 39 4.86 -12.54 1.66
N ASP A 40 4.11 -12.37 2.74
CA ASP A 40 2.91 -13.19 2.98
C ASP A 40 1.90 -13.05 1.85
N MET A 41 1.67 -11.83 1.33
CA MET A 41 0.76 -11.58 0.21
C MET A 41 1.18 -10.38 -0.65
N GLY A 42 1.10 -10.54 -1.96
CA GLY A 42 1.22 -9.47 -2.95
C GLY A 42 0.00 -9.40 -3.86
N ILE A 43 -0.47 -8.18 -4.15
CA ILE A 43 -1.55 -7.91 -5.10
C ILE A 43 -0.96 -7.23 -6.34
N PHE A 44 -1.35 -7.74 -7.50
CA PHE A 44 -0.88 -7.31 -8.81
C PHE A 44 -2.06 -6.97 -9.71
N ILE A 45 -1.89 -5.96 -10.56
CA ILE A 45 -2.82 -5.64 -11.66
C ILE A 45 -2.03 -5.72 -12.96
N ASN A 46 -2.46 -6.61 -13.86
CA ASN A 46 -1.81 -6.81 -15.16
C ASN A 46 -0.29 -7.06 -15.05
N GLY A 47 0.15 -7.75 -13.98
CA GLY A 47 1.56 -8.03 -13.68
C GLY A 47 2.30 -6.88 -12.99
N ILE A 48 1.66 -5.74 -12.77
CA ILE A 48 2.24 -4.60 -12.03
C ILE A 48 2.00 -4.82 -10.54
N PRO A 49 3.02 -4.80 -9.68
CA PRO A 49 2.85 -4.93 -8.24
C PRO A 49 2.20 -3.66 -7.68
N ILE A 50 1.15 -3.85 -6.87
CA ILE A 50 0.35 -2.74 -6.34
C ILE A 50 0.48 -2.65 -4.82
N MET A 51 0.24 -3.75 -4.12
CA MET A 51 0.21 -3.80 -2.66
C MET A 51 0.95 -5.02 -2.14
N MET A 52 1.74 -4.83 -1.08
CA MET A 52 2.46 -5.90 -0.40
C MET A 52 2.05 -5.94 1.06
N MET A 53 1.89 -7.13 1.62
CA MET A 53 1.36 -7.32 2.98
C MET A 53 2.14 -8.36 3.76
N GLU A 54 2.44 -8.02 5.02
CA GLU A 54 2.82 -8.95 6.06
C GLU A 54 1.60 -9.19 6.96
N LEU A 55 1.22 -10.44 7.10
CA LEU A 55 0.02 -10.87 7.84
C LEU A 55 0.44 -11.52 9.15
N LYS A 56 -0.09 -11.02 10.26
CA LYS A 56 0.22 -11.51 11.61
C LYS A 56 -1.03 -11.96 12.33
N ASN A 57 -0.91 -13.06 13.07
CA ASN A 57 -2.01 -13.64 13.79
C ASN A 57 -1.66 -13.76 15.29
N THR A 58 -2.54 -13.25 16.14
CA THR A 58 -2.39 -13.31 17.61
C THR A 58 -2.37 -14.75 18.14
N LEU A 59 -2.93 -15.74 17.43
CA LEU A 59 -2.82 -17.15 17.79
C LEU A 59 -1.37 -17.66 17.76
N THR A 60 -0.50 -17.03 16.96
CA THR A 60 0.93 -17.32 16.92
C THR A 60 1.76 -16.40 17.82
N GLY A 61 1.11 -15.59 18.67
CA GLY A 61 1.75 -14.62 19.54
C GLY A 61 2.29 -13.39 18.81
N GLN A 62 1.89 -13.16 17.57
CA GLN A 62 2.34 -12.04 16.75
C GLN A 62 1.21 -11.06 16.44
N ASP A 63 1.56 -9.78 16.35
CA ASP A 63 0.62 -8.72 16.00
C ASP A 63 1.14 -7.87 14.82
N HIS A 64 0.42 -6.79 14.47
CA HIS A 64 0.80 -5.90 13.38
C HIS A 64 2.15 -5.20 13.62
N ASN A 65 2.63 -5.05 14.87
CA ASN A 65 3.94 -4.45 15.16
C ASN A 65 5.07 -5.39 14.76
N ASP A 66 4.87 -6.70 14.84
CA ASP A 66 5.83 -7.69 14.34
C ASP A 66 5.97 -7.58 12.83
N GLY A 67 4.87 -7.37 12.10
CA GLY A 67 4.92 -7.11 10.68
C GLY A 67 5.62 -5.78 10.34
N ILE A 68 5.41 -4.72 11.12
CA ILE A 68 6.16 -3.45 10.97
C ILE A 68 7.66 -3.69 11.20
N ARG A 69 8.03 -4.47 12.23
CA ARG A 69 9.41 -4.82 12.52
C ARG A 69 10.03 -5.57 11.34
N GLN A 70 9.31 -6.55 10.80
CA GLN A 70 9.75 -7.34 9.64
C GLN A 70 10.01 -6.44 8.42
N TRP A 71 9.11 -5.48 8.10
CA TRP A 71 9.32 -4.51 7.04
C TRP A 71 10.55 -3.63 7.25
N LYS A 72 10.85 -3.25 8.51
CA LYS A 72 11.96 -2.35 8.85
C LYS A 72 13.32 -3.02 8.84
N PHE A 73 13.40 -4.28 9.26
CA PHE A 73 14.66 -4.92 9.58
C PHE A 73 14.96 -6.15 8.73
N ASP A 74 13.92 -6.86 8.23
CA ASP A 74 14.10 -8.11 7.50
C ASP A 74 13.89 -7.94 5.99
N ARG A 75 13.46 -6.76 5.54
CA ARG A 75 13.23 -6.44 4.13
C ARG A 75 14.22 -5.37 3.65
N ASP A 76 15.12 -5.75 2.74
CA ASP A 76 16.09 -4.80 2.18
C ASP A 76 15.39 -3.85 1.18
N PRO A 77 15.33 -2.52 1.47
CA PRO A 77 14.73 -1.55 0.54
C PRO A 77 15.41 -1.47 -0.84
N LYS A 78 16.60 -2.05 -1.00
CA LYS A 78 17.33 -2.08 -2.29
C LYS A 78 16.82 -3.15 -3.24
N GLU A 79 16.08 -4.13 -2.73
CA GLU A 79 15.48 -5.17 -3.57
C GLU A 79 14.59 -4.54 -4.66
N PRO A 80 14.61 -5.08 -5.90
CA PRO A 80 13.88 -4.50 -7.03
C PRO A 80 12.39 -4.26 -6.74
N LEU A 81 11.75 -5.19 -6.02
CA LEU A 81 10.34 -5.09 -5.66
C LEU A 81 10.07 -3.95 -4.67
N PHE A 82 11.03 -3.57 -3.82
CA PHE A 82 10.85 -2.57 -2.76
C PHE A 82 11.33 -1.17 -3.14
N LYS A 83 11.90 -1.00 -4.33
CA LYS A 83 12.29 0.34 -4.81
C LYS A 83 11.10 1.27 -4.81
N PHE A 84 11.32 2.51 -4.39
CA PHE A 84 10.28 3.54 -4.35
C PHE A 84 9.54 3.66 -5.70
N LYS A 85 8.24 3.81 -5.66
CA LYS A 85 7.31 3.83 -6.81
C LYS A 85 7.11 2.47 -7.51
N ARG A 86 7.70 1.38 -7.02
CA ARG A 86 7.45 0.05 -7.57
C ARG A 86 6.13 -0.54 -7.07
N ASN A 87 5.82 -0.30 -5.79
CA ASN A 87 4.53 -0.59 -5.15
C ASN A 87 3.89 0.71 -4.69
N LEU A 88 2.58 0.72 -4.55
CA LEU A 88 1.83 1.87 -4.04
C LEU A 88 1.82 1.88 -2.52
N VAL A 89 1.70 0.72 -1.88
CA VAL A 89 1.57 0.62 -0.43
C VAL A 89 2.08 -0.72 0.10
N TYR A 90 2.62 -0.68 1.29
CA TYR A 90 3.02 -1.82 2.11
C TYR A 90 2.16 -1.83 3.37
N PHE A 91 1.49 -2.93 3.64
CA PHE A 91 0.66 -3.11 4.82
C PHE A 91 1.31 -4.06 5.82
N SER A 92 1.15 -3.76 7.09
CA SER A 92 1.28 -4.70 8.18
C SER A 92 -0.09 -4.93 8.79
N VAL A 93 -0.60 -6.16 8.69
CA VAL A 93 -1.97 -6.52 9.04
C VAL A 93 -1.95 -7.50 10.20
N GLY A 94 -2.56 -7.13 11.31
CA GLY A 94 -2.86 -8.01 12.43
C GLY A 94 -4.36 -8.29 12.53
N ASN A 95 -4.77 -9.02 13.57
CA ASN A 95 -6.19 -9.31 13.81
C ASN A 95 -6.98 -8.07 14.23
N GLU A 96 -6.31 -7.09 14.87
CA GLU A 96 -6.94 -5.91 15.45
C GLU A 96 -6.62 -4.62 14.73
N LYS A 97 -5.40 -4.45 14.22
CA LYS A 97 -4.89 -3.20 13.65
C LYS A 97 -4.20 -3.42 12.32
N VAL A 98 -4.27 -2.39 11.48
CA VAL A 98 -3.56 -2.31 10.21
C VAL A 98 -2.70 -1.06 10.21
N SER A 99 -1.47 -1.20 9.76
CA SER A 99 -0.55 -0.09 9.53
C SER A 99 -0.04 -0.12 8.10
N MET A 100 0.24 1.05 7.53
CA MET A 100 0.70 1.17 6.16
C MET A 100 1.90 2.11 6.01
N THR A 101 2.66 1.91 4.94
CA THR A 101 3.66 2.85 4.44
C THR A 101 3.72 2.81 2.91
N THR A 102 4.12 3.92 2.30
CA THR A 102 4.30 4.01 0.84
C THR A 102 5.78 3.93 0.42
N ARG A 103 6.69 3.90 1.40
CA ARG A 103 8.13 3.87 1.13
C ARG A 103 8.87 3.13 2.23
N LEU A 104 9.69 2.15 1.84
CA LEU A 104 10.61 1.47 2.75
C LEU A 104 11.97 2.17 2.73
N ILE A 105 12.49 2.49 3.93
CA ILE A 105 13.81 3.09 4.16
C ILE A 105 14.54 2.43 5.34
N GLY A 106 14.35 1.12 5.49
CA GLY A 106 14.90 0.32 6.59
C GLY A 106 14.32 0.74 7.95
N SER A 107 15.15 0.80 8.96
CA SER A 107 14.74 1.15 10.35
C SER A 107 14.01 2.50 10.46
N LYS A 108 14.30 3.44 9.56
CA LYS A 108 13.66 4.78 9.53
C LYS A 108 12.28 4.79 8.87
N THR A 109 11.80 3.65 8.36
CA THR A 109 10.48 3.56 7.75
C THR A 109 9.40 3.96 8.75
N ARG A 110 8.54 4.92 8.35
CA ARG A 110 7.42 5.37 9.16
C ARG A 110 6.15 4.69 8.68
N PHE A 111 5.47 3.99 9.60
CA PHE A 111 4.16 3.42 9.37
C PHE A 111 3.08 4.34 9.92
N LEU A 112 1.97 4.42 9.21
CA LEU A 112 0.78 5.17 9.58
C LEU A 112 -0.37 4.19 9.84
N PRO A 113 -1.27 4.49 10.80
CA PRO A 113 -2.44 3.65 11.02
C PRO A 113 -3.38 3.72 9.82
N PHE A 114 -3.96 2.56 9.49
CA PHE A 114 -4.98 2.40 8.44
C PHE A 114 -6.24 1.77 9.05
N ASN A 115 -6.67 2.23 10.21
CA ASN A 115 -7.81 1.71 10.96
C ASN A 115 -9.08 2.50 10.64
N LYS A 116 -10.25 1.86 10.89
CA LYS A 116 -11.56 2.52 10.73
C LYS A 116 -11.73 3.70 11.67
N ASP A 117 -11.18 3.58 12.90
CA ASP A 117 -11.15 4.60 13.94
C ASP A 117 -9.83 4.52 14.69
N ILE A 118 -9.71 5.16 15.86
CA ILE A 118 -8.54 4.99 16.76
C ILE A 118 -8.31 3.50 17.03
N GLU A 119 -9.40 2.76 17.28
CA GLU A 119 -9.42 1.30 17.29
C GLU A 119 -10.49 0.78 16.32
N ASN A 120 -10.19 -0.35 15.64
CA ASN A 120 -11.17 -0.98 14.78
C ASN A 120 -12.34 -1.53 15.61
N PRO A 121 -13.59 -1.35 15.16
CA PRO A 121 -14.75 -1.88 15.85
C PRO A 121 -14.73 -3.41 15.89
N VAL A 122 -15.34 -3.99 16.91
CA VAL A 122 -15.48 -5.43 17.02
C VAL A 122 -16.29 -5.96 15.85
N ASN A 123 -15.75 -6.99 15.17
CA ASN A 123 -16.46 -7.71 14.13
C ASN A 123 -16.95 -9.04 14.71
N LYS A 124 -18.26 -9.28 14.69
CA LYS A 124 -18.89 -10.50 15.22
C LYS A 124 -18.60 -11.73 14.34
N ARG A 125 -18.18 -11.56 13.09
CA ARG A 125 -17.99 -12.62 12.09
C ARG A 125 -16.55 -12.79 11.63
N GLY A 126 -15.58 -12.16 12.31
CA GLY A 126 -14.17 -12.23 11.92
C GLY A 126 -13.30 -11.29 12.73
N HIS A 127 -12.10 -11.05 12.24
CA HIS A 127 -11.17 -10.13 12.88
C HIS A 127 -11.61 -8.68 12.72
N LYS A 128 -11.22 -7.80 13.64
CA LYS A 128 -11.49 -6.36 13.57
C LYS A 128 -10.97 -5.72 12.28
N THR A 129 -9.94 -6.32 11.67
CA THR A 129 -9.32 -5.87 10.41
C THR A 129 -9.97 -6.44 9.15
N HIS A 130 -11.08 -7.16 9.27
CA HIS A 130 -11.73 -7.83 8.14
C HIS A 130 -12.22 -6.86 7.04
N TYR A 131 -12.51 -5.59 7.41
CA TYR A 131 -12.86 -4.53 6.46
C TYR A 131 -11.81 -4.34 5.35
N LEU A 132 -10.55 -4.70 5.61
CA LEU A 132 -9.51 -4.60 4.58
C LEU A 132 -9.86 -5.50 3.39
N TRP A 133 -10.41 -6.69 3.67
CA TRP A 133 -10.81 -7.67 2.65
C TRP A 133 -12.17 -7.35 2.05
N ASP A 134 -13.14 -6.98 2.87
CA ASP A 134 -14.53 -6.76 2.43
C ASP A 134 -14.73 -5.45 1.70
N ASP A 135 -14.02 -4.38 2.11
CA ASP A 135 -14.24 -3.04 1.60
C ASP A 135 -13.11 -2.57 0.69
N ILE A 136 -11.83 -2.71 1.15
CA ILE A 136 -10.69 -2.02 0.53
C ILE A 136 -10.08 -2.82 -0.61
N LEU A 137 -9.94 -4.13 -0.44
CA LEU A 137 -9.28 -5.00 -1.40
C LEU A 137 -10.25 -5.60 -2.44
N GLN A 138 -11.44 -5.01 -2.56
CA GLN A 138 -12.36 -5.37 -3.63
C GLN A 138 -11.84 -4.87 -4.99
N PRO A 139 -11.90 -5.67 -6.05
CA PRO A 139 -11.29 -5.35 -7.34
C PRO A 139 -11.63 -3.96 -7.88
N ASN A 140 -12.91 -3.62 -7.91
CA ASN A 140 -13.37 -2.32 -8.41
C ASN A 140 -12.89 -1.17 -7.53
N PHE A 141 -12.86 -1.37 -6.20
CA PHE A 141 -12.40 -0.34 -5.29
C PHE A 141 -10.89 -0.13 -5.37
N VAL A 142 -10.10 -1.19 -5.57
CA VAL A 142 -8.65 -1.07 -5.78
C VAL A 142 -8.35 -0.24 -7.04
N LEU A 143 -9.11 -0.46 -8.13
CA LEU A 143 -8.95 0.32 -9.36
C LEU A 143 -9.36 1.79 -9.16
N ASP A 144 -10.49 2.04 -8.50
CA ASP A 144 -10.95 3.39 -8.14
C ASP A 144 -9.94 4.13 -7.25
N LEU A 145 -9.37 3.42 -6.26
CA LEU A 145 -8.36 3.96 -5.37
C LEU A 145 -7.10 4.39 -6.12
N ILE A 146 -6.66 3.61 -7.10
CA ILE A 146 -5.50 3.95 -7.92
C ILE A 146 -5.79 5.14 -8.82
N GLU A 147 -6.98 5.19 -9.44
CA GLU A 147 -7.35 6.26 -10.36
C GLU A 147 -7.52 7.61 -9.67
N ASN A 148 -8.21 7.62 -8.53
CA ASN A 148 -8.75 8.85 -7.96
C ASN A 148 -8.02 9.33 -6.70
N TYR A 149 -7.29 8.46 -5.98
CA TYR A 149 -6.75 8.80 -4.66
C TYR A 149 -5.24 8.68 -4.55
N VAL A 150 -4.61 7.82 -5.36
CA VAL A 150 -3.16 7.62 -5.31
C VAL A 150 -2.47 8.57 -6.27
N HIS A 151 -1.54 9.39 -5.76
CA HIS A 151 -0.79 10.30 -6.60
C HIS A 151 0.61 10.55 -6.05
N ILE A 152 1.48 11.09 -6.91
CA ILE A 152 2.82 11.51 -6.53
C ILE A 152 2.83 13.03 -6.42
N ARG A 153 3.32 13.52 -5.28
CA ARG A 153 3.57 14.94 -5.04
C ARG A 153 5.06 15.19 -4.90
N THR A 154 5.58 16.18 -5.61
CA THR A 154 6.96 16.63 -5.42
C THR A 154 6.98 17.68 -4.33
N GLU A 155 7.73 17.44 -3.27
CA GLU A 155 7.99 18.36 -2.17
C GLU A 155 9.35 19.01 -2.38
N THR A 156 9.43 20.32 -2.09
CA THR A 156 10.68 21.06 -2.14
C THR A 156 11.04 21.48 -0.71
N GLU A 157 12.17 21.01 -0.23
CA GLU A 157 12.73 21.36 1.06
C GLU A 157 13.96 22.23 0.86
N LYS A 158 14.04 23.33 1.61
CA LYS A 158 15.24 24.19 1.62
C LYS A 158 16.25 23.61 2.60
N VAL A 159 17.38 23.13 2.10
CA VAL A 159 18.46 22.54 2.89
C VAL A 159 19.70 23.40 2.77
N TYR A 160 20.30 23.80 3.90
CA TYR A 160 21.58 24.51 3.90
C TYR A 160 22.71 23.53 3.57
N ASP A 161 23.49 23.86 2.55
CA ASP A 161 24.69 23.13 2.16
C ASP A 161 25.93 23.81 2.77
N PRO A 162 26.57 23.23 3.79
CA PRO A 162 27.72 23.83 4.47
C PRO A 162 28.95 23.96 3.56
N GLN A 163 29.08 23.09 2.54
CA GLN A 163 30.24 23.12 1.63
C GLN A 163 30.16 24.25 0.61
N ARG A 164 28.91 24.63 0.26
CA ARG A 164 28.64 25.68 -0.71
C ARG A 164 28.17 26.99 -0.08
N GLU A 165 28.01 27.01 1.24
CA GLU A 165 27.49 28.14 2.02
C GLU A 165 26.18 28.72 1.44
N LYS A 166 25.32 27.85 0.88
CA LYS A 166 24.10 28.24 0.19
C LYS A 166 22.92 27.36 0.63
N VAL A 167 21.74 27.96 0.59
CA VAL A 167 20.48 27.21 0.71
C VAL A 167 20.14 26.63 -0.66
N LEU A 168 19.97 25.30 -0.72
CA LEU A 168 19.61 24.57 -1.93
C LEU A 168 18.18 24.05 -1.81
N ASP A 169 17.47 24.09 -2.90
CA ASP A 169 16.16 23.44 -3.02
C ASP A 169 16.34 21.95 -3.31
N LYS A 170 16.04 21.12 -2.31
CA LYS A 170 16.04 19.66 -2.44
C LYS A 170 14.64 19.19 -2.78
N LYS A 171 14.45 18.72 -4.01
CA LYS A 171 13.18 18.12 -4.45
C LYS A 171 13.15 16.65 -4.09
N SER A 172 12.04 16.19 -3.53
CA SER A 172 11.78 14.79 -3.25
C SER A 172 10.33 14.42 -3.60
N ASP A 173 10.15 13.25 -4.18
CA ASP A 173 8.81 12.76 -4.47
C ASP A 173 8.25 11.99 -3.28
N VAL A 174 6.98 12.24 -3.00
CA VAL A 174 6.19 11.55 -1.98
C VAL A 174 5.02 10.89 -2.68
N LEU A 175 4.89 9.59 -2.49
CA LEU A 175 3.72 8.84 -2.93
C LEU A 175 2.63 8.96 -1.86
N ILE A 176 1.53 9.58 -2.24
CA ILE A 176 0.35 9.75 -1.39
C ILE A 176 -0.58 8.57 -1.60
N PHE A 177 -0.87 7.89 -0.51
CA PHE A 177 -1.88 6.85 -0.41
C PHE A 177 -2.84 7.26 0.71
N PRO A 178 -4.17 7.30 0.49
CA PRO A 178 -5.11 7.83 1.47
C PRO A 178 -5.17 6.95 2.71
N ARG A 179 -5.38 7.57 3.87
CA ARG A 179 -5.70 6.84 5.11
C ARG A 179 -7.15 6.40 5.08
N TYR A 180 -7.50 5.39 5.86
CA TYR A 180 -8.87 4.86 5.88
C TYR A 180 -9.92 5.95 6.15
N HIS A 181 -9.71 6.81 7.15
CA HIS A 181 -10.68 7.88 7.47
C HIS A 181 -10.85 8.90 6.32
N GLN A 182 -9.80 9.18 5.55
CA GLN A 182 -9.89 10.04 4.36
C GLN A 182 -10.78 9.40 3.29
N LEU A 183 -10.55 8.11 3.01
CA LEU A 183 -11.42 7.34 2.10
C LEU A 183 -12.87 7.31 2.57
N ASN A 184 -13.08 7.09 3.86
CA ASN A 184 -14.43 7.00 4.44
C ASN A 184 -15.20 8.32 4.34
N VAL A 185 -14.52 9.46 4.57
CA VAL A 185 -15.15 10.78 4.44
C VAL A 185 -15.57 11.05 2.99
N ILE A 186 -14.67 10.85 2.04
CA ILE A 186 -14.95 11.14 0.63
C ILE A 186 -16.06 10.23 0.08
N ARG A 187 -16.14 8.98 0.51
CA ARG A 187 -17.20 8.04 0.08
C ARG A 187 -18.58 8.35 0.64
N ARG A 188 -18.68 9.20 1.65
CA ARG A 188 -19.97 9.62 2.26
C ARG A 188 -20.48 10.95 1.70
N LEU A 189 -19.68 11.66 0.92
CA LEU A 189 -20.05 12.87 0.19
C LEU A 189 -20.63 12.53 -1.17
#